data_e6b2b04184e5c4a831170d2731ba31c7
#
_entry.id   e6b2b04184e5c4a831170d2731ba31c7
#
_cell.length_a   1.000
_cell.length_b   1.000
_cell.length_c   1.000
_cell.angle_alpha   90.00
_cell.angle_beta   90.00
_cell.angle_gamma   90.00
#
_symmetry.space_group_name_H-M   'P 1'
#
loop_
_entity.id
_entity.type
_entity.pdbx_description
1 polymer ?
#
loop_
_entity_poly.entity_id
_entity_poly.type
_entity_poly.pdbx_seq_one_letter_code
_entity_poly.pdbx_strand_id
1 'polypeptide(L)'
;MSSDKYRKQDVRAARGTTLTAKSWLTEAPLRMLMNNLDPEVAENPHELVVYGGIGRAARNWACYDAIVESLTNLENDETLLVQSGKPVGVFKTHKNAPRVLIANSNLVPHWATWEHFNELDAKGLAMYGQMTAGSWIYIGSQGIVQGTYETFVEAGRQHYNGSLKGRWVLTAGLGGMGGAQPLAATLAGACSLNIECQQSRIDFRLRTRYVDEQADNLDDALARIKKYTAEGKAVSVALCGNAADILPELVARGVRPDLVTDQTSAHDPLHGYLPKGWTWEDYQQKAETEPEGTVLAAKRAMAEHVSAMLAFSKMGIPTFDYGNNIRQMAKEMGVNNAFDFPGFVPAYIRPLFCRGIGPFRWVALSGDPEDIYKTDARVKEIVADDEHLHRWLDMARERINFQGLPARICWVGLEWRQKLGLAFNEMVRSGEVSAPIVIGRDHLDSGSVASPNRETEAMRDGSDAVSDWPLLNALLNTASGATWVSLHHGGGVGMGFSQHSGMVIVCDGTDEAAARIARVLHNDPATGVMRHADAGYEIAIDCAKEQGLNLPMIPATQGKPA
;
A
#
# COMPACT_ATOMS: atom_id res chain seq x y z
N MET A 1 -18.41 24.11 15.67
CA MET A 1 -17.66 23.01 15.03
C MET A 1 -17.17 22.11 16.11
N SER A 2 -17.56 20.84 16.11
CA SER A 2 -17.35 19.95 17.25
C SER A 2 -15.87 19.66 17.46
N SER A 3 -15.42 19.64 18.72
CA SER A 3 -14.12 19.18 19.24
C SER A 3 -13.71 17.77 18.80
N ASP A 4 -14.54 17.09 18.00
CA ASP A 4 -14.40 15.69 17.59
C ASP A 4 -13.53 15.47 16.33
N LYS A 5 -13.22 16.53 15.58
CA LYS A 5 -12.43 16.40 14.34
C LYS A 5 -10.93 16.62 14.53
N TYR A 6 -10.52 17.28 15.62
CA TYR A 6 -9.12 17.65 15.87
C TYR A 6 -8.72 17.44 17.32
N ARG A 7 -7.55 16.81 17.51
CA ARG A 7 -6.94 16.59 18.84
C ARG A 7 -5.46 16.99 18.82
N LYS A 8 -5.06 17.88 19.73
CA LYS A 8 -3.66 18.35 19.81
C LYS A 8 -2.65 17.31 20.31
N GLN A 9 -3.13 16.30 21.05
CA GLN A 9 -2.24 15.31 21.66
C GLN A 9 -1.81 14.27 20.64
N ASP A 10 -0.51 14.02 20.57
CA ASP A 10 0.07 12.93 19.79
C ASP A 10 -0.39 11.57 20.31
N VAL A 11 -0.65 10.65 19.37
CA VAL A 11 -0.91 9.25 19.68
C VAL A 11 0.35 8.45 19.36
N ARG A 12 0.76 7.59 20.29
CA ARG A 12 1.86 6.65 20.08
C ARG A 12 1.50 5.29 20.66
N ALA A 13 1.86 4.23 19.95
CA ALA A 13 1.66 2.87 20.41
C ALA A 13 2.53 2.56 21.64
N ALA A 14 1.99 1.77 22.56
CA ALA A 14 2.79 1.20 23.63
C ALA A 14 3.89 0.29 23.05
N ARG A 15 5.00 0.19 23.74
CA ARG A 15 6.17 -0.63 23.37
C ARG A 15 6.52 -1.59 24.52
N GLY A 16 7.25 -2.65 24.22
CA GLY A 16 7.68 -3.63 25.21
C GLY A 16 6.61 -4.69 25.51
N THR A 17 6.77 -5.36 26.64
CA THR A 17 6.02 -6.57 27.01
C THR A 17 4.82 -6.33 27.92
N THR A 18 4.59 -5.11 28.37
CA THR A 18 3.46 -4.78 29.25
C THR A 18 2.18 -4.63 28.45
N LEU A 19 1.17 -5.46 28.77
CA LEU A 19 -0.16 -5.38 28.18
C LEU A 19 -0.94 -4.19 28.75
N THR A 20 -1.65 -3.49 27.89
CA THR A 20 -2.68 -2.50 28.24
C THR A 20 -4.09 -3.06 28.00
N ALA A 21 -4.21 -4.11 27.19
CA ALA A 21 -5.42 -4.89 26.95
C ALA A 21 -5.34 -6.26 27.65
N LYS A 22 -6.39 -7.09 27.55
CA LYS A 22 -6.47 -8.37 28.25
C LYS A 22 -5.57 -9.48 27.69
N SER A 23 -5.20 -9.38 26.42
CA SER A 23 -4.35 -10.36 25.75
C SER A 23 -3.58 -9.75 24.59
N TRP A 24 -2.58 -10.47 24.08
CA TRP A 24 -1.86 -10.06 22.87
C TRP A 24 -2.76 -10.01 21.62
N LEU A 25 -3.83 -10.81 21.56
CA LEU A 25 -4.77 -10.81 20.44
C LEU A 25 -5.61 -9.53 20.38
N THR A 26 -5.77 -8.83 21.49
CA THR A 26 -6.49 -7.54 21.58
C THR A 26 -5.52 -6.35 21.71
N GLU A 27 -4.37 -6.56 22.30
CA GLU A 27 -3.29 -5.56 22.38
C GLU A 27 -2.70 -5.24 20.99
N ALA A 28 -2.53 -6.24 20.14
CA ALA A 28 -1.94 -6.05 18.82
C ALA A 28 -2.76 -5.09 17.93
N PRO A 29 -4.07 -5.27 17.70
CA PRO A 29 -4.85 -4.29 16.95
C PRO A 29 -4.89 -2.93 17.63
N LEU A 30 -4.86 -2.86 18.96
CA LEU A 30 -4.78 -1.60 19.71
C LEU A 30 -3.48 -0.84 19.42
N ARG A 31 -2.32 -1.51 19.52
CA ARG A 31 -1.03 -0.89 19.20
C ARG A 31 -0.94 -0.50 17.73
N MET A 32 -1.47 -1.31 16.84
CA MET A 32 -1.43 -1.02 15.41
C MET A 32 -2.34 0.15 15.02
N LEU A 33 -3.52 0.28 15.62
CA LEU A 33 -4.36 1.46 15.47
C LEU A 33 -3.62 2.74 15.92
N MET A 34 -2.98 2.69 17.09
CA MET A 34 -2.19 3.82 17.62
C MET A 34 -0.96 4.11 16.74
N ASN A 35 -0.28 3.08 16.25
CA ASN A 35 0.87 3.24 15.37
C ASN A 35 0.51 3.91 14.03
N ASN A 36 -0.69 3.65 13.52
CA ASN A 36 -1.19 4.35 12.32
C ASN A 36 -1.27 5.88 12.50
N LEU A 37 -1.43 6.34 13.74
CA LEU A 37 -1.58 7.75 14.10
C LEU A 37 -0.33 8.35 14.73
N ASP A 38 0.78 7.58 14.81
CA ASP A 38 2.06 8.13 15.24
C ASP A 38 2.48 9.26 14.30
N PRO A 39 2.93 10.42 14.83
CA PRO A 39 3.35 11.56 14.01
C PRO A 39 4.48 11.27 13.01
N GLU A 40 5.24 10.18 13.23
CA GLU A 40 6.24 9.72 12.27
C GLU A 40 5.64 8.87 11.13
N VAL A 41 4.39 8.41 11.30
CA VAL A 41 3.70 7.50 10.38
C VAL A 41 2.63 8.22 9.57
N ALA A 42 1.74 8.95 10.25
CA ALA A 42 0.57 9.59 9.64
C ALA A 42 0.88 10.94 8.99
N GLU A 43 0.18 11.25 7.89
CA GLU A 43 0.27 12.56 7.21
C GLU A 43 -0.36 13.69 8.03
N ASN A 44 -1.52 13.44 8.66
CA ASN A 44 -2.20 14.39 9.54
C ASN A 44 -2.82 13.65 10.75
N PRO A 45 -2.01 13.26 11.74
CA PRO A 45 -2.45 12.44 12.86
C PRO A 45 -3.52 13.13 13.74
N HIS A 46 -3.47 14.46 13.84
CA HIS A 46 -4.39 15.23 14.67
C HIS A 46 -5.84 15.24 14.13
N GLU A 47 -6.02 14.91 12.85
CA GLU A 47 -7.31 14.75 12.18
C GLU A 47 -7.60 13.28 11.82
N LEU A 48 -6.85 12.33 12.41
CA LEU A 48 -6.96 10.89 12.16
C LEU A 48 -6.57 10.46 10.73
N VAL A 49 -5.99 11.34 9.92
CA VAL A 49 -5.60 11.06 8.54
C VAL A 49 -4.24 10.38 8.52
N VAL A 50 -4.23 9.17 8.00
CA VAL A 50 -3.02 8.35 7.92
C VAL A 50 -2.28 8.62 6.61
N TYR A 51 -2.94 8.48 5.46
CA TYR A 51 -2.37 8.80 4.14
C TYR A 51 -3.46 8.91 3.05
N GLY A 52 -3.07 9.37 1.86
CA GLY A 52 -3.91 9.37 0.67
C GLY A 52 -5.04 10.39 0.68
N GLY A 53 -4.79 11.59 1.20
CA GLY A 53 -5.74 12.70 1.26
C GLY A 53 -6.64 12.62 2.48
N ILE A 54 -7.62 11.75 2.51
CA ILE A 54 -8.61 11.60 3.59
C ILE A 54 -8.69 10.20 4.19
N GLY A 55 -7.71 9.33 3.92
CA GLY A 55 -7.67 7.97 4.46
C GLY A 55 -7.45 7.96 5.97
N ARG A 56 -8.49 7.60 6.75
CA ARG A 56 -8.50 7.69 8.22
C ARG A 56 -8.43 6.33 8.89
N ALA A 57 -7.88 6.31 10.11
CA ALA A 57 -7.83 5.13 10.97
C ALA A 57 -9.11 4.92 11.80
N ALA A 58 -9.83 6.00 12.10
CA ALA A 58 -11.12 6.00 12.79
C ALA A 58 -11.99 7.13 12.25
N ARG A 59 -13.31 7.04 12.42
CA ARG A 59 -14.27 8.01 11.85
C ARG A 59 -14.12 9.40 12.42
N ASN A 60 -13.97 9.50 13.74
CA ASN A 60 -13.70 10.71 14.50
C ASN A 60 -13.05 10.32 15.85
N TRP A 61 -12.68 11.30 16.65
CA TRP A 61 -11.99 11.02 17.92
C TRP A 61 -12.85 10.29 18.95
N ALA A 62 -14.16 10.53 18.99
CA ALA A 62 -15.06 9.78 19.87
C ALA A 62 -15.12 8.30 19.47
N CYS A 63 -15.13 8.00 18.18
CA CYS A 63 -15.04 6.63 17.69
C CYS A 63 -13.69 6.00 17.97
N TYR A 64 -12.59 6.75 17.83
CA TYR A 64 -11.25 6.29 18.21
C TYR A 64 -11.21 5.88 19.68
N ASP A 65 -11.66 6.75 20.58
CA ASP A 65 -11.66 6.47 22.02
C ASP A 65 -12.51 5.22 22.34
N ALA A 66 -13.67 5.08 21.71
CA ALA A 66 -14.52 3.92 21.88
C ALA A 66 -13.92 2.61 21.32
N ILE A 67 -13.14 2.68 20.22
CA ILE A 67 -12.37 1.53 19.73
C ILE A 67 -11.28 1.14 20.74
N VAL A 68 -10.53 2.12 21.25
CA VAL A 68 -9.49 1.89 22.26
C VAL A 68 -10.07 1.24 23.51
N GLU A 69 -11.18 1.77 24.05
CA GLU A 69 -11.88 1.22 25.20
C GLU A 69 -12.37 -0.21 24.93
N SER A 70 -12.98 -0.44 23.75
CA SER A 70 -13.47 -1.76 23.36
C SER A 70 -12.33 -2.78 23.29
N LEU A 71 -11.22 -2.46 22.62
CA LEU A 71 -10.07 -3.37 22.49
C LEU A 71 -9.40 -3.66 23.83
N THR A 72 -9.34 -2.66 24.72
CA THR A 72 -8.78 -2.82 26.07
C THR A 72 -9.59 -3.84 26.90
N ASN A 73 -10.91 -3.88 26.69
CA ASN A 73 -11.83 -4.72 27.49
C ASN A 73 -12.29 -6.00 26.79
N LEU A 74 -11.94 -6.21 25.52
CA LEU A 74 -12.41 -7.35 24.72
C LEU A 74 -11.88 -8.69 25.25
N GLU A 75 -12.76 -9.68 25.33
CA GLU A 75 -12.40 -11.05 25.70
C GLU A 75 -11.87 -11.84 24.49
N ASN A 76 -11.14 -12.94 24.76
CA ASN A 76 -10.54 -13.76 23.69
C ASN A 76 -11.55 -14.57 22.86
N ASP A 77 -12.80 -14.61 23.25
CA ASP A 77 -13.91 -15.24 22.53
C ASP A 77 -14.95 -14.23 22.04
N GLU A 78 -14.59 -12.95 22.03
CA GLU A 78 -15.41 -11.85 21.51
C GLU A 78 -14.84 -11.27 20.25
N THR A 79 -15.70 -10.71 19.41
CA THR A 79 -15.36 -10.01 18.17
C THR A 79 -15.96 -8.60 18.18
N LEU A 80 -15.12 -7.60 18.00
CA LEU A 80 -15.52 -6.22 17.80
C LEU A 80 -15.85 -5.98 16.32
N LEU A 81 -17.01 -5.39 16.04
CA LEU A 81 -17.41 -4.96 14.70
C LEU A 81 -17.14 -3.46 14.54
N VAL A 82 -16.45 -3.08 13.45
CA VAL A 82 -16.13 -1.70 13.13
C VAL A 82 -16.68 -1.35 11.74
N GLN A 83 -17.62 -0.41 11.68
CA GLN A 83 -18.24 0.05 10.45
C GLN A 83 -17.75 1.45 10.12
N SER A 84 -16.99 1.60 9.03
CA SER A 84 -16.40 2.87 8.59
C SER A 84 -15.82 3.66 9.77
N GLY A 85 -14.88 3.02 10.50
CA GLY A 85 -14.17 3.60 11.63
C GLY A 85 -14.98 3.85 12.90
N LYS A 86 -16.20 3.31 13.01
CA LYS A 86 -17.06 3.37 14.20
C LYS A 86 -17.23 1.98 14.79
N PRO A 87 -16.94 1.76 16.09
CA PRO A 87 -17.26 0.51 16.76
C PRO A 87 -18.78 0.42 16.94
N VAL A 88 -19.39 -0.64 16.43
CA VAL A 88 -20.85 -0.77 16.37
C VAL A 88 -21.40 -1.95 17.18
N GLY A 89 -20.55 -2.88 17.60
CA GLY A 89 -20.98 -3.99 18.43
C GLY A 89 -19.85 -4.91 18.82
N VAL A 90 -20.02 -5.57 19.96
CA VAL A 90 -19.16 -6.66 20.45
C VAL A 90 -20.05 -7.90 20.57
N PHE A 91 -19.60 -8.99 19.97
CA PHE A 91 -20.37 -10.24 19.94
C PHE A 91 -19.53 -11.41 20.45
N LYS A 92 -20.16 -12.33 21.17
CA LYS A 92 -19.58 -13.63 21.47
C LYS A 92 -19.42 -14.42 20.18
N THR A 93 -18.20 -14.91 19.96
CA THR A 93 -17.85 -15.81 18.85
C THR A 93 -17.17 -17.05 19.43
N HIS A 94 -15.90 -17.23 19.11
CA HIS A 94 -15.08 -18.30 19.69
C HIS A 94 -13.59 -17.93 19.64
N LYS A 95 -12.75 -18.62 20.39
CA LYS A 95 -11.33 -18.30 20.55
C LYS A 95 -10.51 -18.28 19.24
N ASN A 96 -10.94 -18.97 18.20
CA ASN A 96 -10.28 -18.98 16.89
C ASN A 96 -10.87 -17.97 15.90
N ALA A 97 -11.96 -17.26 16.26
CA ALA A 97 -12.53 -16.21 15.42
C ALA A 97 -11.65 -14.94 15.45
N PRO A 98 -11.74 -14.08 14.44
CA PRO A 98 -11.12 -12.75 14.48
C PRO A 98 -11.57 -11.95 15.70
N ARG A 99 -10.65 -11.20 16.28
CA ARG A 99 -10.96 -10.24 17.37
C ARG A 99 -11.62 -8.98 16.85
N VAL A 100 -11.34 -8.60 15.58
CA VAL A 100 -11.96 -7.44 14.93
C VAL A 100 -12.36 -7.78 13.51
N LEU A 101 -13.57 -7.36 13.13
CA LEU A 101 -14.03 -7.34 11.74
C LEU A 101 -14.37 -5.91 11.35
N ILE A 102 -13.77 -5.46 10.25
CA ILE A 102 -13.84 -4.08 9.77
C ILE A 102 -14.48 -4.07 8.39
N ALA A 103 -15.42 -3.14 8.17
CA ALA A 103 -15.93 -2.80 6.85
C ALA A 103 -15.89 -1.28 6.66
N ASN A 104 -15.19 -0.82 5.63
CA ASN A 104 -14.98 0.61 5.37
C ASN A 104 -15.52 1.02 4.00
N SER A 105 -16.34 2.07 3.99
CA SER A 105 -16.83 2.75 2.78
C SER A 105 -17.43 1.84 1.70
N ASN A 106 -17.93 0.65 2.07
CA ASN A 106 -18.58 -0.26 1.13
C ASN A 106 -19.97 0.25 0.78
N LEU A 107 -20.07 0.98 -0.31
CA LEU A 107 -21.34 1.45 -0.87
C LEU A 107 -21.91 0.40 -1.82
N VAL A 108 -23.23 0.32 -1.91
CA VAL A 108 -23.89 -0.48 -2.94
C VAL A 108 -23.46 0.05 -4.31
N PRO A 109 -23.10 -0.82 -5.29
CA PRO A 109 -22.36 -0.39 -6.49
C PRO A 109 -22.97 0.79 -7.25
N HIS A 110 -24.29 0.86 -7.37
CA HIS A 110 -24.97 1.98 -8.07
C HIS A 110 -24.74 3.35 -7.37
N TRP A 111 -24.51 3.36 -6.06
CA TRP A 111 -24.26 4.56 -5.25
C TRP A 111 -22.78 4.77 -4.93
N ALA A 112 -21.90 3.96 -5.46
CA ALA A 112 -20.46 4.02 -5.18
C ALA A 112 -19.77 5.12 -6.00
N THR A 113 -20.12 6.36 -5.70
CA THR A 113 -19.55 7.57 -6.30
C THR A 113 -18.91 8.46 -5.23
N TRP A 114 -17.92 9.27 -5.61
CA TRP A 114 -17.32 10.25 -4.71
C TRP A 114 -18.35 11.25 -4.16
N GLU A 115 -19.28 11.70 -5.01
CA GLU A 115 -20.34 12.64 -4.63
C GLU A 115 -21.17 12.07 -3.47
N HIS A 116 -21.72 10.87 -3.66
CA HIS A 116 -22.53 10.23 -2.62
C HIS A 116 -21.72 9.89 -1.37
N PHE A 117 -20.47 9.41 -1.54
CA PHE A 117 -19.58 9.17 -0.41
C PHE A 117 -19.34 10.43 0.41
N ASN A 118 -19.04 11.56 -0.24
CA ASN A 118 -18.79 12.85 0.45
C ASN A 118 -20.02 13.33 1.23
N GLU A 119 -21.23 13.14 0.70
CA GLU A 119 -22.46 13.40 1.45
C GLU A 119 -22.57 12.57 2.72
N LEU A 120 -22.23 11.28 2.64
CA LEU A 120 -22.30 10.37 3.78
C LEU A 120 -21.19 10.66 4.80
N ASP A 121 -19.98 10.98 4.36
CA ASP A 121 -18.89 11.38 5.25
C ASP A 121 -19.21 12.68 6.00
N ALA A 122 -19.77 13.66 5.30
CA ALA A 122 -20.22 14.93 5.91
C ALA A 122 -21.32 14.72 6.97
N LYS A 123 -22.18 13.72 6.78
CA LYS A 123 -23.22 13.31 7.75
C LYS A 123 -22.68 12.42 8.87
N GLY A 124 -21.40 12.05 8.85
CA GLY A 124 -20.79 11.14 9.83
C GLY A 124 -21.29 9.69 9.71
N LEU A 125 -21.71 9.25 8.53
CA LEU A 125 -22.24 7.91 8.27
C LEU A 125 -21.22 6.97 7.61
N ALA A 126 -20.18 7.51 6.97
CA ALA A 126 -19.12 6.77 6.34
C ALA A 126 -17.75 7.37 6.71
N MET A 127 -16.69 6.66 6.39
CA MET A 127 -15.31 7.08 6.52
C MET A 127 -14.49 6.45 5.39
N TYR A 128 -13.62 7.24 4.76
CA TYR A 128 -12.68 6.69 3.79
C TYR A 128 -11.56 5.94 4.53
N GLY A 129 -11.78 4.67 4.76
CA GLY A 129 -10.80 3.77 5.36
C GLY A 129 -9.87 3.19 4.30
N GLN A 130 -9.00 4.04 3.75
CA GLN A 130 -8.11 3.65 2.66
C GLN A 130 -7.18 2.51 3.08
N MET A 131 -7.34 1.35 2.43
CA MET A 131 -6.46 0.18 2.52
C MET A 131 -5.89 -0.04 3.94
N THR A 132 -4.57 -0.05 4.08
CA THR A 132 -3.87 -0.30 5.35
C THR A 132 -4.09 0.77 6.42
N ALA A 133 -4.52 1.97 6.06
CA ALA A 133 -4.95 2.99 7.02
C ALA A 133 -6.20 2.54 7.78
N GLY A 134 -7.23 2.11 7.08
CA GLY A 134 -8.50 1.66 7.66
C GLY A 134 -8.45 0.27 8.28
N SER A 135 -7.45 -0.54 7.99
CA SER A 135 -7.22 -1.87 8.56
C SER A 135 -6.10 -1.93 9.61
N TRP A 136 -5.55 -0.79 9.98
CA TRP A 136 -4.55 -0.65 11.04
C TRP A 136 -3.29 -1.51 10.83
N ILE A 137 -2.79 -1.57 9.60
CA ILE A 137 -1.56 -2.28 9.24
C ILE A 137 -0.62 -1.42 8.38
N TYR A 138 -0.85 -0.11 8.32
CA TYR A 138 0.05 0.81 7.67
C TYR A 138 1.35 0.95 8.49
N ILE A 139 2.48 0.83 7.84
CA ILE A 139 3.82 0.85 8.44
C ILE A 139 4.68 2.01 7.90
N GLY A 140 4.04 3.06 7.43
CA GLY A 140 4.70 4.15 6.73
C GLY A 140 4.99 3.83 5.26
N SER A 141 5.67 4.74 4.57
CA SER A 141 6.01 4.61 3.15
C SER A 141 6.89 3.39 2.86
N GLN A 142 7.59 2.83 3.86
CA GLN A 142 8.37 1.60 3.70
C GLN A 142 7.53 0.43 3.19
N GLY A 143 6.22 0.40 3.49
CA GLY A 143 5.32 -0.67 3.08
C GLY A 143 5.13 -0.82 1.57
N ILE A 144 5.46 0.20 0.78
CA ILE A 144 5.37 0.18 -0.69
C ILE A 144 6.75 0.20 -1.37
N VAL A 145 7.85 0.39 -0.63
CA VAL A 145 9.19 0.55 -1.21
C VAL A 145 9.60 -0.67 -2.01
N GLN A 146 9.39 -1.88 -1.50
CA GLN A 146 9.80 -3.07 -2.23
C GLN A 146 8.98 -3.29 -3.49
N GLY A 147 7.66 -3.11 -3.46
CA GLY A 147 6.84 -3.25 -4.66
C GLY A 147 7.27 -2.29 -5.77
N THR A 148 7.65 -1.07 -5.40
CA THR A 148 8.20 -0.08 -6.33
C THR A 148 9.60 -0.49 -6.79
N TYR A 149 10.45 -0.99 -5.91
CA TYR A 149 11.76 -1.54 -6.24
C TYR A 149 11.65 -2.70 -7.23
N GLU A 150 10.79 -3.70 -6.97
CA GLU A 150 10.56 -4.83 -7.88
C GLU A 150 10.09 -4.34 -9.26
N THR A 151 9.21 -3.33 -9.30
CA THR A 151 8.74 -2.72 -10.55
C THR A 151 9.89 -2.10 -11.33
N PHE A 152 10.76 -1.33 -10.68
CA PHE A 152 11.90 -0.68 -11.36
C PHE A 152 12.96 -1.69 -11.79
N VAL A 153 13.25 -2.70 -10.96
CA VAL A 153 14.18 -3.78 -11.33
C VAL A 153 13.67 -4.54 -12.55
N GLU A 154 12.39 -4.88 -12.58
CA GLU A 154 11.80 -5.58 -13.72
C GLU A 154 11.76 -4.69 -14.98
N ALA A 155 11.46 -3.39 -14.84
CA ALA A 155 11.58 -2.44 -15.93
C ALA A 155 13.02 -2.36 -16.47
N GLY A 156 14.01 -2.35 -15.58
CA GLY A 156 15.42 -2.42 -15.93
C GLY A 156 15.76 -3.70 -16.70
N ARG A 157 15.21 -4.84 -16.27
CA ARG A 157 15.41 -6.13 -16.93
C ARG A 157 14.81 -6.15 -18.35
N GLN A 158 13.59 -5.64 -18.52
CA GLN A 158 12.90 -5.68 -19.81
C GLN A 158 13.46 -4.67 -20.82
N HIS A 159 13.87 -3.49 -20.37
CA HIS A 159 14.18 -2.38 -21.27
C HIS A 159 15.68 -2.01 -21.33
N TYR A 160 16.47 -2.41 -20.32
CA TYR A 160 17.85 -1.91 -20.12
C TYR A 160 18.86 -3.01 -19.77
N ASN A 161 18.67 -4.23 -20.25
CA ASN A 161 19.58 -5.36 -20.04
C ASN A 161 19.89 -5.65 -18.56
N GLY A 162 18.91 -5.47 -17.69
CA GLY A 162 19.02 -5.82 -16.26
C GLY A 162 19.65 -4.75 -15.38
N SER A 163 19.96 -3.55 -15.88
CA SER A 163 20.58 -2.50 -15.06
C SER A 163 20.00 -1.11 -15.34
N LEU A 164 19.69 -0.38 -14.26
CA LEU A 164 19.31 1.03 -14.31
C LEU A 164 20.46 1.98 -13.99
N LYS A 165 21.70 1.48 -13.87
CA LYS A 165 22.87 2.33 -13.64
C LYS A 165 23.05 3.32 -14.79
N GLY A 166 23.20 4.61 -14.45
CA GLY A 166 23.30 5.70 -15.42
C GLY A 166 21.96 6.06 -16.07
N ARG A 167 20.84 5.57 -15.53
CA ARG A 167 19.48 5.83 -15.97
C ARG A 167 18.72 6.66 -14.95
N TRP A 168 17.59 7.26 -15.36
CA TRP A 168 16.78 8.01 -14.43
C TRP A 168 15.28 7.88 -14.66
N VAL A 169 14.55 7.96 -13.55
CA VAL A 169 13.10 7.86 -13.48
C VAL A 169 12.52 9.26 -13.27
N LEU A 170 11.51 9.61 -14.06
CA LEU A 170 10.67 10.78 -13.83
C LEU A 170 9.37 10.33 -13.17
N THR A 171 9.04 10.92 -12.02
CA THR A 171 7.80 10.63 -11.30
C THR A 171 7.30 11.86 -10.54
N ALA A 172 6.07 11.79 -10.00
CA ALA A 172 5.51 12.84 -9.17
C ALA A 172 4.77 12.26 -7.95
N GLY A 173 4.68 13.08 -6.90
CA GLY A 173 4.06 12.76 -5.64
C GLY A 173 5.04 12.23 -4.60
N LEU A 174 5.10 12.90 -3.42
CA LEU A 174 5.91 12.50 -2.26
C LEU A 174 5.06 12.30 -0.98
N GLY A 175 3.76 12.05 -1.15
CA GLY A 175 2.86 11.67 -0.07
C GLY A 175 3.16 10.29 0.51
N GLY A 176 2.23 9.71 1.28
CA GLY A 176 2.43 8.43 1.97
C GLY A 176 2.88 7.30 1.05
N MET A 177 2.29 7.19 -0.13
CA MET A 177 2.64 6.17 -1.13
C MET A 177 3.75 6.65 -2.08
N GLY A 178 3.58 7.83 -2.70
CA GLY A 178 4.53 8.39 -3.65
C GLY A 178 5.93 8.63 -3.07
N GLY A 179 6.01 8.89 -1.78
CA GLY A 179 7.27 9.06 -1.08
C GLY A 179 8.21 7.85 -1.12
N ALA A 180 7.73 6.66 -1.49
CA ALA A 180 8.56 5.48 -1.70
C ALA A 180 9.34 5.49 -3.02
N GLN A 181 8.85 6.21 -4.02
CA GLN A 181 9.42 6.23 -5.38
C GLN A 181 10.92 6.59 -5.42
N PRO A 182 11.37 7.70 -4.80
CA PRO A 182 12.77 8.09 -4.86
C PRO A 182 13.71 7.06 -4.23
N LEU A 183 13.36 6.51 -3.06
CA LEU A 183 14.18 5.49 -2.41
C LEU A 183 14.23 4.20 -3.24
N ALA A 184 13.10 3.74 -3.75
CA ALA A 184 13.03 2.54 -4.60
C ALA A 184 13.86 2.71 -5.88
N ALA A 185 13.84 3.88 -6.52
CA ALA A 185 14.65 4.16 -7.70
C ALA A 185 16.14 4.06 -7.39
N THR A 186 16.61 4.67 -6.30
CA THR A 186 18.03 4.62 -5.90
C THR A 186 18.45 3.21 -5.48
N LEU A 187 17.60 2.45 -4.79
CA LEU A 187 17.86 1.04 -4.49
C LEU A 187 17.96 0.16 -5.75
N ALA A 188 17.20 0.49 -6.80
CA ALA A 188 17.29 -0.16 -8.11
C ALA A 188 18.48 0.34 -8.96
N GLY A 189 19.28 1.29 -8.46
CA GLY A 189 20.46 1.80 -9.12
C GLY A 189 20.22 2.99 -10.05
N ALA A 190 19.02 3.55 -10.09
CA ALA A 190 18.66 4.70 -10.93
C ALA A 190 18.76 6.04 -10.17
N CYS A 191 18.95 7.12 -10.92
CA CYS A 191 18.57 8.45 -10.44
C CYS A 191 17.05 8.60 -10.51
N SER A 192 16.49 9.58 -9.78
CA SER A 192 15.09 9.97 -9.98
C SER A 192 14.89 11.48 -9.84
N LEU A 193 13.99 12.01 -10.66
CA LEU A 193 13.43 13.35 -10.49
C LEU A 193 12.00 13.21 -10.00
N ASN A 194 11.73 13.75 -8.82
CA ASN A 194 10.49 13.59 -8.10
C ASN A 194 9.83 14.95 -7.91
N ILE A 195 8.68 15.15 -8.57
CA ILE A 195 7.94 16.42 -8.53
C ILE A 195 6.95 16.38 -7.38
N GLU A 196 6.96 17.38 -6.51
CA GLU A 196 6.01 17.49 -5.39
C GLU A 196 5.57 18.95 -5.21
N CYS A 197 4.27 19.18 -5.10
CA CYS A 197 3.71 20.53 -4.98
C CYS A 197 3.77 21.10 -3.54
N GLN A 198 4.04 20.27 -2.54
CA GLN A 198 4.09 20.67 -1.13
C GLN A 198 5.52 20.61 -0.58
N GLN A 199 6.08 21.76 -0.22
CA GLN A 199 7.43 21.82 0.36
C GLN A 199 7.54 20.98 1.64
N SER A 200 6.53 20.97 2.49
CA SER A 200 6.53 20.19 3.74
C SER A 200 6.71 18.68 3.52
N ARG A 201 6.19 18.14 2.41
CA ARG A 201 6.40 16.74 2.03
C ARG A 201 7.83 16.48 1.59
N ILE A 202 8.41 17.40 0.82
CA ILE A 202 9.83 17.32 0.43
C ILE A 202 10.71 17.33 1.69
N ASP A 203 10.50 18.27 2.60
CA ASP A 203 11.25 18.39 3.86
C ASP A 203 11.15 17.10 4.70
N PHE A 204 9.96 16.51 4.77
CA PHE A 204 9.75 15.24 5.45
C PHE A 204 10.56 14.11 4.80
N ARG A 205 10.58 14.00 3.46
CA ARG A 205 11.32 12.95 2.75
C ARG A 205 12.83 13.11 2.81
N LEU A 206 13.33 14.34 2.83
CA LEU A 206 14.75 14.63 3.11
C LEU A 206 15.13 14.20 4.52
N ARG A 207 14.34 14.58 5.53
CA ARG A 207 14.57 14.21 6.93
C ARG A 207 14.53 12.69 7.16
N THR A 208 13.61 11.99 6.51
CA THR A 208 13.45 10.54 6.63
C THR A 208 14.32 9.75 5.65
N ARG A 209 15.18 10.41 4.86
CA ARG A 209 16.14 9.82 3.93
C ARG A 209 15.52 9.04 2.78
N TYR A 210 14.29 9.37 2.39
CA TYR A 210 13.65 8.84 1.18
C TYR A 210 14.06 9.62 -0.07
N VAL A 211 14.37 10.91 0.07
CA VAL A 211 14.94 11.76 -0.97
C VAL A 211 16.34 12.19 -0.53
N ASP A 212 17.29 12.18 -1.45
CA ASP A 212 18.68 12.57 -1.17
C ASP A 212 18.88 14.08 -1.21
N GLU A 213 18.32 14.76 -2.22
CA GLU A 213 18.54 16.19 -2.48
C GLU A 213 17.27 16.89 -2.98
N GLN A 214 17.23 18.22 -2.79
CA GLN A 214 16.25 19.09 -3.44
C GLN A 214 16.94 20.03 -4.41
N ALA A 215 16.36 20.21 -5.60
CA ALA A 215 16.79 21.20 -6.59
C ALA A 215 16.04 22.53 -6.39
N ASP A 216 16.71 23.64 -6.73
CA ASP A 216 16.15 24.99 -6.61
C ASP A 216 15.10 25.29 -7.70
N ASN A 217 15.31 24.73 -8.90
CA ASN A 217 14.44 24.89 -10.07
C ASN A 217 14.66 23.75 -11.06
N LEU A 218 13.90 23.75 -12.16
CA LEU A 218 13.94 22.68 -13.16
C LEU A 218 15.33 22.57 -13.85
N ASP A 219 15.99 23.69 -14.12
CA ASP A 219 17.31 23.67 -14.77
C ASP A 219 18.38 23.07 -13.85
N ASP A 220 18.36 23.42 -12.56
CA ASP A 220 19.22 22.82 -11.54
C ASP A 220 18.92 21.31 -11.39
N ALA A 221 17.64 20.92 -11.35
CA ALA A 221 17.26 19.51 -11.29
C ALA A 221 17.82 18.71 -12.46
N LEU A 222 17.65 19.20 -13.68
CA LEU A 222 18.17 18.54 -14.88
C LEU A 222 19.69 18.49 -14.93
N ALA A 223 20.37 19.54 -14.46
CA ALA A 223 21.83 19.58 -14.37
C ALA A 223 22.36 18.51 -13.39
N ARG A 224 21.72 18.37 -12.22
CA ARG A 224 22.04 17.32 -11.21
C ARG A 224 21.80 15.92 -11.77
N ILE A 225 20.63 15.65 -12.36
CA ILE A 225 20.32 14.37 -12.99
C ILE A 225 21.35 14.02 -14.07
N LYS A 226 21.68 14.95 -14.96
CA LYS A 226 22.70 14.74 -15.99
C LYS A 226 24.08 14.40 -15.41
N LYS A 227 24.48 15.10 -14.36
CA LYS A 227 25.75 14.84 -13.65
C LYS A 227 25.76 13.43 -13.05
N TYR A 228 24.75 13.08 -12.24
CA TYR A 228 24.74 11.80 -11.52
C TYR A 228 24.58 10.60 -12.45
N THR A 229 23.77 10.71 -13.51
CA THR A 229 23.65 9.65 -14.52
C THR A 229 24.99 9.44 -15.25
N ALA A 230 25.70 10.49 -15.61
CA ALA A 230 27.02 10.39 -16.24
C ALA A 230 28.07 9.75 -15.30
N GLU A 231 27.98 10.00 -14.00
CA GLU A 231 28.84 9.39 -12.97
C GLU A 231 28.40 7.96 -12.60
N GLY A 232 27.24 7.50 -13.09
CA GLY A 232 26.66 6.20 -12.70
C GLY A 232 26.27 6.11 -11.23
N LYS A 233 25.98 7.24 -10.59
CA LYS A 233 25.49 7.34 -9.21
C LYS A 233 23.97 7.31 -9.18
N ALA A 234 23.40 6.59 -8.22
CA ALA A 234 21.98 6.59 -7.95
C ALA A 234 21.66 7.66 -6.90
N VAL A 235 21.03 8.75 -7.32
CA VAL A 235 20.66 9.88 -6.46
C VAL A 235 19.22 10.30 -6.78
N SER A 236 18.42 10.52 -5.76
CA SER A 236 17.06 11.03 -5.89
C SER A 236 17.03 12.54 -5.67
N VAL A 237 16.42 13.27 -6.60
CA VAL A 237 16.28 14.72 -6.58
C VAL A 237 14.80 15.07 -6.51
N ALA A 238 14.39 15.86 -5.50
CA ALA A 238 13.06 16.45 -5.44
C ALA A 238 13.05 17.84 -6.09
N LEU A 239 11.92 18.18 -6.70
CA LEU A 239 11.65 19.52 -7.22
C LEU A 239 10.27 19.98 -6.74
N CYS A 240 10.21 21.13 -6.05
CA CYS A 240 8.94 21.73 -5.66
C CYS A 240 8.24 22.35 -6.87
N GLY A 241 7.06 21.84 -7.22
CA GLY A 241 6.29 22.31 -8.36
C GLY A 241 5.10 21.42 -8.70
N ASN A 242 4.34 21.84 -9.69
CA ASN A 242 3.18 21.11 -10.17
C ASN A 242 3.58 20.21 -11.36
N ALA A 243 3.30 18.91 -11.26
CA ALA A 243 3.59 17.97 -12.34
C ALA A 243 2.84 18.30 -13.64
N ALA A 244 1.64 18.86 -13.54
CA ALA A 244 0.86 19.30 -14.71
C ALA A 244 1.49 20.49 -15.46
N ASP A 245 2.42 21.22 -14.85
CA ASP A 245 3.23 22.25 -15.50
C ASP A 245 4.57 21.68 -15.99
N ILE A 246 5.26 20.94 -15.12
CA ILE A 246 6.64 20.51 -15.33
C ILE A 246 6.74 19.41 -16.39
N LEU A 247 5.86 18.40 -16.40
CA LEU A 247 5.95 17.33 -17.40
C LEU A 247 5.72 17.83 -18.83
N PRO A 248 4.70 18.67 -19.13
CA PRO A 248 4.58 19.30 -20.45
C PRO A 248 5.78 20.13 -20.85
N GLU A 249 6.42 20.86 -19.91
CA GLU A 249 7.63 21.64 -20.18
C GLU A 249 8.81 20.74 -20.54
N LEU A 250 8.99 19.61 -19.82
CA LEU A 250 10.04 18.63 -20.16
C LEU A 250 9.84 18.04 -21.56
N VAL A 251 8.59 17.74 -21.93
CA VAL A 251 8.24 17.29 -23.31
C VAL A 251 8.60 18.36 -24.33
N ALA A 252 8.21 19.62 -24.09
CA ALA A 252 8.50 20.74 -24.99
C ALA A 252 10.00 21.01 -25.15
N ARG A 253 10.79 20.77 -24.10
CA ARG A 253 12.27 20.87 -24.13
C ARG A 253 12.95 19.66 -24.77
N GLY A 254 12.21 18.62 -25.15
CA GLY A 254 12.77 17.39 -25.73
C GLY A 254 13.57 16.55 -24.73
N VAL A 255 13.34 16.72 -23.43
CA VAL A 255 13.99 15.94 -22.37
C VAL A 255 13.53 14.47 -22.45
N ARG A 256 14.45 13.54 -22.30
CA ARG A 256 14.18 12.10 -22.42
C ARG A 256 14.55 11.37 -21.12
N PRO A 257 13.58 11.17 -20.20
CA PRO A 257 13.76 10.22 -19.09
C PRO A 257 13.98 8.78 -19.62
N ASP A 258 14.53 7.91 -18.78
CA ASP A 258 14.60 6.48 -19.11
C ASP A 258 13.32 5.73 -18.72
N LEU A 259 12.67 6.14 -17.64
CA LEU A 259 11.36 5.64 -17.19
C LEU A 259 10.47 6.82 -16.79
N VAL A 260 9.18 6.73 -17.06
CA VAL A 260 8.18 7.72 -16.63
C VAL A 260 7.03 7.03 -15.91
N THR A 261 6.69 7.53 -14.73
CA THR A 261 5.54 7.06 -13.96
C THR A 261 4.93 8.19 -13.13
N ASP A 262 3.89 7.90 -12.33
CA ASP A 262 3.23 8.85 -11.44
C ASP A 262 2.64 8.16 -10.20
N GLN A 263 2.78 8.81 -9.05
CA GLN A 263 2.19 8.38 -7.78
C GLN A 263 1.60 9.57 -7.01
N THR A 264 1.07 10.57 -7.70
CA THR A 264 0.26 11.63 -7.07
C THR A 264 -1.03 11.05 -6.49
N SER A 265 -1.70 11.77 -5.58
CA SER A 265 -2.98 11.35 -5.00
C SER A 265 -4.17 11.65 -5.95
N ALA A 266 -4.03 11.33 -7.23
CA ALA A 266 -4.99 11.63 -8.29
C ALA A 266 -6.35 10.92 -8.12
N HIS A 267 -6.43 9.89 -7.29
CA HIS A 267 -7.66 9.16 -6.97
C HIS A 267 -8.71 10.03 -6.23
N ASP A 268 -8.28 11.10 -5.58
CA ASP A 268 -9.14 12.09 -4.92
C ASP A 268 -8.90 13.47 -5.55
N PRO A 269 -9.68 13.86 -6.57
CA PRO A 269 -9.47 15.13 -7.25
C PRO A 269 -9.83 16.35 -6.38
N LEU A 270 -10.59 16.16 -5.29
CA LEU A 270 -10.94 17.26 -4.39
C LEU A 270 -9.83 17.59 -3.39
N HIS A 271 -9.11 16.57 -2.86
CA HIS A 271 -8.14 16.76 -1.78
C HIS A 271 -6.71 16.32 -2.13
N GLY A 272 -6.51 15.67 -3.26
CA GLY A 272 -5.27 14.95 -3.57
C GLY A 272 -4.45 15.49 -4.73
N TYR A 273 -4.97 16.37 -5.58
CA TYR A 273 -4.27 16.84 -6.79
C TYR A 273 -4.40 18.35 -7.00
N LEU A 274 -3.26 19.05 -6.98
CA LEU A 274 -3.21 20.51 -7.15
C LEU A 274 -3.60 20.92 -8.59
N PRO A 275 -4.65 21.74 -8.78
CA PRO A 275 -4.96 22.31 -10.08
C PRO A 275 -3.83 23.17 -10.64
N LYS A 276 -3.70 23.18 -11.96
CA LYS A 276 -2.67 23.98 -12.65
C LYS A 276 -2.83 25.46 -12.38
N GLY A 277 -1.72 26.12 -12.04
CA GLY A 277 -1.68 27.56 -11.79
C GLY A 277 -2.27 28.02 -10.45
N TRP A 278 -2.68 27.11 -9.58
CA TRP A 278 -3.13 27.43 -8.23
C TRP A 278 -1.99 27.31 -7.22
N THR A 279 -2.04 28.14 -6.16
CA THR A 279 -1.22 27.91 -4.98
C THR A 279 -1.85 26.81 -4.12
N TRP A 280 -1.07 26.25 -3.19
CA TRP A 280 -1.60 25.23 -2.26
C TRP A 280 -2.69 25.85 -1.35
N GLU A 281 -2.51 27.08 -0.91
CA GLU A 281 -3.43 27.84 -0.08
C GLU A 281 -4.75 28.11 -0.81
N ASP A 282 -4.69 28.59 -2.07
CA ASP A 282 -5.87 28.77 -2.91
C ASP A 282 -6.66 27.49 -3.09
N TYR A 283 -5.94 26.37 -3.29
CA TYR A 283 -6.54 25.05 -3.46
C TYR A 283 -7.30 24.61 -2.20
N GLN A 284 -6.67 24.71 -1.01
CA GLN A 284 -7.32 24.37 0.24
C GLN A 284 -8.60 25.20 0.48
N GLN A 285 -8.54 26.51 0.24
CA GLN A 285 -9.69 27.39 0.40
C GLN A 285 -10.82 27.02 -0.58
N LYS A 286 -10.49 26.81 -1.85
CA LYS A 286 -11.48 26.51 -2.90
C LYS A 286 -12.06 25.11 -2.77
N ALA A 287 -11.33 24.15 -2.26
CA ALA A 287 -11.84 22.82 -1.96
C ALA A 287 -13.01 22.86 -0.96
N GLU A 288 -12.99 23.83 -0.02
CA GLU A 288 -14.08 24.03 0.93
C GLU A 288 -15.24 24.88 0.36
N THR A 289 -14.91 25.91 -0.43
CA THR A 289 -15.90 26.91 -0.88
C THR A 289 -16.51 26.61 -2.26
N GLU A 290 -15.74 25.94 -3.13
CA GLU A 290 -16.08 25.66 -4.54
C GLU A 290 -15.69 24.22 -4.93
N PRO A 291 -16.19 23.17 -4.24
CA PRO A 291 -15.69 21.79 -4.42
C PRO A 291 -15.85 21.28 -5.85
N GLU A 292 -16.97 21.52 -6.52
CA GLU A 292 -17.19 21.08 -7.91
C GLU A 292 -16.22 21.74 -8.89
N GLY A 293 -16.00 23.05 -8.73
CA GLY A 293 -15.02 23.80 -9.53
C GLY A 293 -13.61 23.31 -9.32
N THR A 294 -13.26 22.98 -8.07
CA THR A 294 -11.95 22.43 -7.69
C THR A 294 -11.71 21.06 -8.30
N VAL A 295 -12.69 20.16 -8.21
CA VAL A 295 -12.63 18.82 -8.86
C VAL A 295 -12.41 18.94 -10.36
N LEU A 296 -13.15 19.82 -11.03
CA LEU A 296 -13.01 20.02 -12.47
C LEU A 296 -11.64 20.58 -12.84
N ALA A 297 -11.14 21.56 -12.09
CA ALA A 297 -9.82 22.15 -12.31
C ALA A 297 -8.69 21.13 -12.09
N ALA A 298 -8.79 20.28 -11.05
CA ALA A 298 -7.84 19.21 -10.78
C ALA A 298 -7.85 18.16 -11.89
N LYS A 299 -9.01 17.71 -12.35
CA LYS A 299 -9.12 16.73 -13.46
C LYS A 299 -8.55 17.28 -14.77
N ARG A 300 -8.73 18.57 -15.07
CA ARG A 300 -8.09 19.22 -16.23
C ARG A 300 -6.57 19.20 -16.13
N ALA A 301 -6.02 19.49 -14.96
CA ALA A 301 -4.58 19.40 -14.71
C ALA A 301 -4.06 17.96 -14.86
N MET A 302 -4.79 16.97 -14.35
CA MET A 302 -4.46 15.55 -14.56
C MET A 302 -4.48 15.17 -16.05
N ALA A 303 -5.40 15.71 -16.86
CA ALA A 303 -5.44 15.49 -18.29
C ALA A 303 -4.18 16.02 -19.01
N GLU A 304 -3.65 17.16 -18.60
CA GLU A 304 -2.39 17.70 -19.12
C GLU A 304 -1.20 16.83 -18.69
N HIS A 305 -1.17 16.38 -17.44
CA HIS A 305 -0.15 15.47 -16.94
C HIS A 305 -0.12 14.14 -17.74
N VAL A 306 -1.27 13.49 -17.90
CA VAL A 306 -1.38 12.24 -18.67
C VAL A 306 -1.04 12.45 -20.16
N SER A 307 -1.41 13.59 -20.75
CA SER A 307 -1.04 13.93 -22.12
C SER A 307 0.47 14.03 -22.29
N ALA A 308 1.18 14.56 -21.30
CA ALA A 308 2.65 14.57 -21.29
C ALA A 308 3.22 13.14 -21.13
N MET A 309 2.64 12.31 -20.27
CA MET A 309 3.05 10.90 -20.15
C MET A 309 2.86 10.14 -21.47
N LEU A 310 1.75 10.35 -22.15
CA LEU A 310 1.50 9.82 -23.51
C LEU A 310 2.53 10.30 -24.53
N ALA A 311 2.95 11.54 -24.45
CA ALA A 311 4.00 12.07 -25.32
C ALA A 311 5.34 11.35 -25.06
N PHE A 312 5.74 11.13 -23.81
CA PHE A 312 6.92 10.33 -23.47
C PHE A 312 6.79 8.89 -24.01
N SER A 313 5.64 8.25 -23.84
CA SER A 313 5.39 6.92 -24.38
C SER A 313 5.56 6.87 -25.89
N LYS A 314 5.05 7.88 -26.61
CA LYS A 314 5.23 8.02 -28.08
C LYS A 314 6.68 8.24 -28.50
N MET A 315 7.52 8.79 -27.62
CA MET A 315 8.97 8.89 -27.85
C MET A 315 9.69 7.55 -27.66
N GLY A 316 8.96 6.46 -27.33
CA GLY A 316 9.52 5.13 -27.03
C GLY A 316 10.11 5.02 -25.62
N ILE A 317 9.77 5.91 -24.72
CA ILE A 317 10.19 5.84 -23.31
C ILE A 317 9.21 4.93 -22.57
N PRO A 318 9.69 3.90 -21.84
CA PRO A 318 8.84 3.07 -20.99
C PRO A 318 8.06 3.94 -19.99
N THR A 319 6.74 3.97 -20.16
CA THR A 319 5.82 4.80 -19.39
C THR A 319 4.74 3.91 -18.80
N PHE A 320 4.44 4.05 -17.53
CA PHE A 320 3.43 3.25 -16.84
C PHE A 320 2.76 4.01 -15.71
N ASP A 321 1.50 3.68 -15.44
CA ASP A 321 0.74 4.17 -14.28
C ASP A 321 1.09 3.34 -13.05
N TYR A 322 1.38 3.99 -11.93
CA TYR A 322 1.62 3.29 -10.67
C TYR A 322 0.34 3.08 -9.83
N GLY A 323 -0.83 3.28 -10.42
CA GLY A 323 -2.11 2.86 -9.84
C GLY A 323 -2.77 3.88 -8.93
N ASN A 324 -2.81 5.13 -9.33
CA ASN A 324 -3.52 6.21 -8.64
C ASN A 324 -4.78 6.70 -9.36
N ASN A 325 -5.18 6.02 -10.43
CA ASN A 325 -6.36 6.34 -11.25
C ASN A 325 -6.27 7.64 -12.08
N ILE A 326 -5.08 8.22 -12.25
CA ILE A 326 -4.90 9.46 -13.03
C ILE A 326 -5.36 9.32 -14.50
N ARG A 327 -5.18 8.14 -15.11
CA ARG A 327 -5.62 7.85 -16.48
C ARG A 327 -7.14 7.94 -16.62
N GLN A 328 -7.90 7.46 -15.64
CA GLN A 328 -9.36 7.54 -15.64
C GLN A 328 -9.82 9.00 -15.53
N MET A 329 -9.21 9.78 -14.65
CA MET A 329 -9.53 11.20 -14.48
C MET A 329 -9.25 11.99 -15.78
N ALA A 330 -8.15 11.69 -16.44
CA ALA A 330 -7.80 12.29 -17.74
C ALA A 330 -8.79 11.89 -18.84
N LYS A 331 -9.22 10.62 -18.87
CA LYS A 331 -10.23 10.13 -19.82
C LYS A 331 -11.55 10.86 -19.68
N GLU A 332 -11.99 11.12 -18.47
CA GLU A 332 -13.19 11.91 -18.18
C GLU A 332 -13.10 13.37 -18.69
N MET A 333 -11.87 13.87 -18.89
CA MET A 333 -11.60 15.20 -19.47
C MET A 333 -11.30 15.15 -20.97
N GLY A 334 -11.59 14.04 -21.63
CA GLY A 334 -11.50 13.91 -23.10
C GLY A 334 -10.16 13.36 -23.62
N VAL A 335 -9.24 12.91 -22.76
CA VAL A 335 -8.04 12.19 -23.19
C VAL A 335 -8.43 10.73 -23.47
N ASN A 336 -9.04 10.49 -24.64
CA ASN A 336 -9.63 9.19 -24.99
C ASN A 336 -8.63 8.03 -25.00
N ASN A 337 -7.36 8.32 -25.26
CA ASN A 337 -6.25 7.36 -25.28
C ASN A 337 -5.43 7.33 -23.98
N ALA A 338 -5.99 7.78 -22.85
CA ALA A 338 -5.30 7.81 -21.56
C ALA A 338 -4.74 6.43 -21.12
N PHE A 339 -5.32 5.34 -21.58
CA PHE A 339 -4.91 3.97 -21.29
C PHE A 339 -3.99 3.34 -22.35
N ASP A 340 -3.43 4.11 -23.31
CA ASP A 340 -2.48 3.59 -24.30
C ASP A 340 -1.12 3.17 -23.69
N PHE A 341 -0.80 3.61 -22.48
CA PHE A 341 0.30 3.05 -21.69
C PHE A 341 -0.26 2.21 -20.54
N PRO A 342 0.40 1.10 -20.17
CA PRO A 342 -0.12 0.16 -19.16
C PRO A 342 0.01 0.67 -17.74
N GLY A 343 -0.70 0.03 -16.81
CA GLY A 343 -0.38 0.04 -15.39
C GLY A 343 0.85 -0.82 -15.07
N PHE A 344 1.46 -0.59 -13.91
CA PHE A 344 2.67 -1.32 -13.49
C PHE A 344 2.42 -2.82 -13.28
N VAL A 345 1.22 -3.21 -12.86
CA VAL A 345 0.90 -4.62 -12.59
C VAL A 345 0.90 -5.45 -13.87
N PRO A 346 0.13 -5.12 -14.92
CA PRO A 346 0.19 -5.90 -16.17
C PRO A 346 1.56 -5.80 -16.85
N ALA A 347 2.29 -4.68 -16.68
CA ALA A 347 3.59 -4.50 -17.31
C ALA A 347 4.71 -5.32 -16.63
N TYR A 348 4.72 -5.40 -15.28
CA TYR A 348 5.88 -5.89 -14.55
C TYR A 348 5.57 -6.91 -13.44
N ILE A 349 4.42 -6.84 -12.80
CA ILE A 349 4.15 -7.55 -11.52
C ILE A 349 3.31 -8.82 -11.70
N ARG A 350 2.51 -8.93 -12.75
CA ARG A 350 1.57 -10.05 -12.96
C ARG A 350 2.21 -11.44 -12.78
N PRO A 351 3.40 -11.75 -13.31
CA PRO A 351 4.04 -13.05 -13.10
C PRO A 351 4.29 -13.39 -11.62
N LEU A 352 4.63 -12.39 -10.81
CA LEU A 352 4.82 -12.56 -9.36
C LEU A 352 3.49 -12.88 -8.68
N PHE A 353 2.43 -12.15 -9.02
CA PHE A 353 1.08 -12.39 -8.49
C PHE A 353 0.55 -13.78 -8.83
N CYS A 354 0.90 -14.33 -9.98
CA CYS A 354 0.57 -15.71 -10.36
C CYS A 354 1.16 -16.76 -9.39
N ARG A 355 2.21 -16.43 -8.68
CA ARG A 355 2.85 -17.29 -7.66
C ARG A 355 2.48 -16.91 -6.22
N GLY A 356 1.54 -15.99 -6.04
CA GLY A 356 1.21 -15.45 -4.74
C GLY A 356 2.33 -14.62 -4.11
N ILE A 357 3.32 -14.21 -4.92
CA ILE A 357 4.41 -13.32 -4.47
C ILE A 357 3.86 -11.91 -4.40
N GLY A 358 3.91 -11.33 -3.21
CA GLY A 358 3.40 -9.99 -2.95
C GLY A 358 3.78 -9.47 -1.57
N PRO A 359 3.21 -8.35 -1.16
CA PRO A 359 3.65 -7.55 -0.01
C PRO A 359 3.33 -8.22 1.33
N PHE A 360 4.23 -9.04 1.82
CA PHE A 360 4.23 -9.62 3.16
C PHE A 360 4.96 -8.71 4.13
N ARG A 361 4.32 -8.31 5.23
CA ARG A 361 4.91 -7.37 6.20
C ARG A 361 4.73 -7.82 7.64
N TRP A 362 5.65 -7.38 8.50
CA TRP A 362 5.55 -7.63 9.93
C TRP A 362 6.03 -6.45 10.77
N VAL A 363 5.56 -6.41 12.00
CA VAL A 363 5.80 -5.33 12.96
C VAL A 363 6.21 -5.95 14.29
N ALA A 364 7.27 -5.41 14.90
CA ALA A 364 7.72 -5.80 16.24
C ALA A 364 7.00 -4.95 17.30
N LEU A 365 6.10 -5.55 18.06
CA LEU A 365 5.36 -4.86 19.12
C LEU A 365 6.22 -4.45 20.32
N SER A 366 7.43 -5.01 20.43
CA SER A 366 8.44 -4.57 21.41
C SER A 366 8.85 -3.11 21.22
N GLY A 367 8.81 -2.62 19.97
CA GLY A 367 9.39 -1.34 19.62
C GLY A 367 10.92 -1.36 19.53
N ASP A 368 11.54 -2.55 19.59
CA ASP A 368 12.97 -2.74 19.47
C ASP A 368 13.35 -3.09 18.02
N PRO A 369 14.16 -2.26 17.32
CA PRO A 369 14.68 -2.55 15.99
C PRO A 369 15.41 -3.90 15.88
N GLU A 370 16.07 -4.36 16.96
CA GLU A 370 16.79 -5.63 16.95
C GLU A 370 15.87 -6.83 16.70
N ASP A 371 14.62 -6.78 17.11
CA ASP A 371 13.66 -7.84 16.81
C ASP A 371 13.35 -7.93 15.31
N ILE A 372 13.39 -6.81 14.58
CA ILE A 372 13.30 -6.83 13.10
C ILE A 372 14.57 -7.40 12.48
N TYR A 373 15.74 -7.03 12.97
CA TYR A 373 17.00 -7.56 12.42
C TYR A 373 17.17 -9.06 12.65
N LYS A 374 16.69 -9.59 13.79
CA LYS A 374 16.62 -11.02 14.04
C LYS A 374 15.65 -11.73 13.10
N THR A 375 14.47 -11.15 12.87
CA THR A 375 13.50 -11.72 11.91
C THR A 375 14.01 -11.64 10.46
N ASP A 376 14.70 -10.56 10.05
CA ASP A 376 15.38 -10.47 8.74
C ASP A 376 16.38 -11.62 8.55
N ALA A 377 17.20 -11.91 9.58
CA ALA A 377 18.15 -13.03 9.55
C ALA A 377 17.43 -14.38 9.41
N ARG A 378 16.33 -14.57 10.15
CA ARG A 378 15.50 -15.78 10.06
C ARG A 378 14.88 -15.97 8.67
N VAL A 379 14.44 -14.89 8.02
CA VAL A 379 13.95 -14.93 6.63
C VAL A 379 15.04 -15.45 5.69
N LYS A 380 16.28 -14.94 5.81
CA LYS A 380 17.40 -15.40 4.98
C LYS A 380 17.76 -16.85 5.20
N GLU A 381 17.65 -17.35 6.44
CA GLU A 381 17.89 -18.78 6.75
C GLU A 381 16.84 -19.68 6.09
N ILE A 382 15.56 -19.28 6.12
CA ILE A 382 14.45 -20.09 5.60
C ILE A 382 14.37 -20.02 4.07
N VAL A 383 14.58 -18.84 3.49
CA VAL A 383 14.55 -18.59 2.04
C VAL A 383 16.00 -18.51 1.54
N ALA A 384 16.76 -19.58 1.74
CA ALA A 384 18.21 -19.57 1.60
C ALA A 384 18.71 -19.32 0.16
N ASP A 385 17.95 -19.74 -0.84
CA ASP A 385 18.36 -19.72 -2.25
C ASP A 385 17.92 -18.46 -3.01
N ASP A 386 17.28 -17.47 -2.34
CA ASP A 386 16.82 -16.24 -2.96
C ASP A 386 17.79 -15.07 -2.69
N GLU A 387 18.87 -14.99 -3.47
CA GLU A 387 19.84 -13.90 -3.37
C GLU A 387 19.25 -12.50 -3.61
N HIS A 388 18.17 -12.39 -4.41
CA HIS A 388 17.51 -11.13 -4.67
C HIS A 388 16.80 -10.63 -3.41
N LEU A 389 16.07 -11.51 -2.72
CA LEU A 389 15.44 -11.22 -1.44
C LEU A 389 16.49 -10.89 -0.37
N HIS A 390 17.60 -11.61 -0.31
CA HIS A 390 18.69 -11.34 0.63
C HIS A 390 19.26 -9.93 0.43
N ARG A 391 19.53 -9.53 -0.82
CA ARG A 391 19.97 -8.16 -1.14
C ARG A 391 18.95 -7.11 -0.73
N TRP A 392 17.65 -7.38 -0.97
CA TRP A 392 16.60 -6.48 -0.51
C TRP A 392 16.65 -6.26 1.00
N LEU A 393 16.73 -7.34 1.80
CA LEU A 393 16.78 -7.25 3.27
C LEU A 393 18.01 -6.50 3.77
N ASP A 394 19.17 -6.69 3.13
CA ASP A 394 20.41 -5.95 3.46
C ASP A 394 20.25 -4.46 3.18
N MET A 395 19.75 -4.09 1.99
CA MET A 395 19.48 -2.70 1.64
C MET A 395 18.43 -2.07 2.56
N ALA A 396 17.37 -2.81 2.89
CA ALA A 396 16.32 -2.33 3.79
C ALA A 396 16.87 -2.04 5.19
N ARG A 397 17.74 -2.91 5.72
CA ARG A 397 18.40 -2.70 7.01
C ARG A 397 19.27 -1.43 7.01
N GLU A 398 19.98 -1.17 5.93
CA GLU A 398 20.89 -0.04 5.81
C GLU A 398 20.16 1.29 5.52
N ARG A 399 19.12 1.25 4.67
CA ARG A 399 18.55 2.46 4.06
C ARG A 399 17.19 2.86 4.62
N ILE A 400 16.41 1.94 5.20
CA ILE A 400 15.07 2.24 5.70
C ILE A 400 15.12 2.56 7.19
N ASN A 401 14.82 3.80 7.53
CA ASN A 401 14.59 4.23 8.91
C ASN A 401 13.17 3.81 9.33
N PHE A 402 13.04 3.23 10.52
CA PHE A 402 11.73 2.89 11.07
C PHE A 402 10.94 4.15 11.43
N GLN A 403 9.66 4.11 11.14
CA GLN A 403 8.67 5.13 11.47
C GLN A 403 7.65 4.50 12.42
N GLY A 404 7.52 5.03 13.64
CA GLY A 404 6.70 4.40 14.68
C GLY A 404 7.27 3.07 15.17
N LEU A 405 6.44 2.02 15.27
CA LEU A 405 6.91 0.67 15.60
C LEU A 405 7.80 0.11 14.50
N PRO A 406 8.92 -0.56 14.85
CA PRO A 406 9.79 -1.19 13.86
C PRO A 406 9.04 -2.21 13.01
N ALA A 407 9.23 -2.15 11.70
CA ALA A 407 8.52 -2.99 10.76
C ALA A 407 9.40 -3.34 9.55
N ARG A 408 9.03 -4.41 8.85
CA ARG A 408 9.68 -4.83 7.62
C ARG A 408 8.64 -5.27 6.59
N ILE A 409 9.00 -5.12 5.32
CA ILE A 409 8.29 -5.71 4.20
C ILE A 409 9.22 -6.65 3.44
N CYS A 410 8.65 -7.73 2.89
CA CYS A 410 9.36 -8.71 2.12
C CYS A 410 8.38 -9.33 1.12
N TRP A 411 8.72 -9.33 -0.16
CA TRP A 411 7.89 -9.96 -1.17
C TRP A 411 8.23 -11.45 -1.28
N VAL A 412 7.32 -12.28 -0.76
CA VAL A 412 7.45 -13.75 -0.77
C VAL A 412 6.14 -14.38 -1.21
N GLY A 413 6.27 -15.55 -1.81
CA GLY A 413 5.16 -16.32 -2.37
C GLY A 413 4.45 -17.23 -1.38
N LEU A 414 3.47 -17.95 -1.92
CA LEU A 414 2.64 -18.91 -1.20
C LEU A 414 3.49 -19.94 -0.43
N GLU A 415 4.57 -20.44 -1.00
CA GLU A 415 5.41 -21.49 -0.42
C GLU A 415 6.13 -21.07 0.87
N TRP A 416 6.32 -19.76 1.09
CA TRP A 416 7.15 -19.23 2.18
C TRP A 416 6.39 -18.60 3.33
N ARG A 417 5.22 -17.97 3.08
CA ARG A 417 4.55 -17.15 4.09
C ARG A 417 4.19 -17.94 5.35
N GLN A 418 3.65 -19.15 5.19
CA GLN A 418 3.33 -20.03 6.33
C GLN A 418 4.59 -20.41 7.12
N LYS A 419 5.67 -20.78 6.44
CA LYS A 419 6.94 -21.17 7.08
C LYS A 419 7.54 -20.01 7.88
N LEU A 420 7.52 -18.80 7.31
CA LEU A 420 8.00 -17.59 7.98
C LEU A 420 7.16 -17.24 9.20
N GLY A 421 5.84 -17.29 9.08
CA GLY A 421 4.95 -17.01 10.20
C GLY A 421 5.11 -17.98 11.36
N LEU A 422 5.24 -19.26 11.07
CA LEU A 422 5.52 -20.29 12.09
C LEU A 422 6.88 -20.07 12.76
N ALA A 423 7.91 -19.72 11.98
CA ALA A 423 9.23 -19.40 12.52
C ALA A 423 9.20 -18.16 13.43
N PHE A 424 8.49 -17.11 13.03
CA PHE A 424 8.34 -15.92 13.89
C PHE A 424 7.58 -16.25 15.19
N ASN A 425 6.55 -17.08 15.11
CA ASN A 425 5.85 -17.54 16.30
C ASN A 425 6.77 -18.33 17.26
N GLU A 426 7.67 -19.15 16.72
CA GLU A 426 8.66 -19.88 17.53
C GLU A 426 9.71 -18.95 18.13
N MET A 427 10.14 -17.90 17.39
CA MET A 427 11.05 -16.88 17.93
C MET A 427 10.44 -16.12 19.10
N VAL A 428 9.11 -15.88 19.07
CA VAL A 428 8.38 -15.30 20.21
C VAL A 428 8.34 -16.30 21.38
N ARG A 429 8.02 -17.57 21.11
CA ARG A 429 7.95 -18.63 22.13
C ARG A 429 9.26 -18.82 22.86
N SER A 430 10.36 -18.87 22.13
CA SER A 430 11.71 -19.08 22.68
C SER A 430 12.27 -17.84 23.36
N GLY A 431 11.66 -16.67 23.20
CA GLY A 431 12.19 -15.39 23.70
C GLY A 431 13.36 -14.85 22.86
N GLU A 432 13.57 -15.35 21.65
CA GLU A 432 14.57 -14.82 20.72
C GLU A 432 14.19 -13.39 20.29
N VAL A 433 12.90 -13.13 20.09
CA VAL A 433 12.33 -11.78 20.01
C VAL A 433 11.58 -11.45 21.27
N SER A 434 11.62 -10.18 21.68
CA SER A 434 11.24 -9.76 23.03
C SER A 434 9.74 -9.60 23.26
N ALA A 435 8.94 -9.48 22.20
CA ALA A 435 7.47 -9.36 22.25
C ALA A 435 6.84 -9.93 20.97
N PRO A 436 5.52 -10.10 20.93
CA PRO A 436 4.82 -10.59 19.74
C PRO A 436 5.11 -9.84 18.46
N ILE A 437 5.04 -10.58 17.36
CA ILE A 437 5.14 -10.06 15.99
C ILE A 437 3.75 -10.04 15.37
N VAL A 438 3.39 -8.92 14.75
CA VAL A 438 2.18 -8.79 13.94
C VAL A 438 2.55 -9.01 12.49
N ILE A 439 1.88 -9.93 11.81
CA ILE A 439 2.04 -10.18 10.38
C ILE A 439 0.78 -9.71 9.66
N GLY A 440 0.99 -8.95 8.59
CA GLY A 440 -0.06 -8.56 7.67
C GLY A 440 0.45 -8.48 6.25
N ARG A 441 -0.35 -7.87 5.38
CA ARG A 441 0.04 -7.60 4.01
C ARG A 441 -0.62 -6.34 3.50
N ASP A 442 -0.15 -5.82 2.39
CA ASP A 442 -0.86 -4.76 1.70
C ASP A 442 -2.16 -5.29 1.07
N HIS A 443 -3.16 -4.44 0.94
CA HIS A 443 -4.40 -4.77 0.24
C HIS A 443 -4.21 -4.89 -1.29
N LEU A 444 -3.03 -4.55 -1.79
CA LEU A 444 -2.60 -4.77 -3.18
C LEU A 444 -2.24 -6.24 -3.47
N ASP A 445 -2.25 -7.11 -2.48
CA ASP A 445 -1.83 -8.50 -2.62
C ASP A 445 -2.73 -9.27 -3.61
N SER A 446 -2.17 -10.26 -4.25
CA SER A 446 -2.69 -10.90 -5.47
C SER A 446 -4.10 -11.48 -5.37
N GLY A 447 -4.55 -11.91 -4.18
CA GLY A 447 -5.87 -12.50 -3.96
C GLY A 447 -6.89 -11.57 -3.32
N SER A 448 -6.50 -10.37 -2.92
CA SER A 448 -7.26 -9.54 -2.00
C SER A 448 -7.95 -8.34 -2.62
N VAL A 449 -7.87 -8.18 -3.94
CA VAL A 449 -8.29 -6.94 -4.61
C VAL A 449 -9.02 -7.19 -5.93
N ALA A 450 -9.99 -6.34 -6.24
CA ALA A 450 -10.54 -6.12 -7.56
C ALA A 450 -10.41 -4.64 -7.89
N SER A 451 -9.55 -4.31 -8.83
CA SER A 451 -9.18 -2.95 -9.20
C SER A 451 -8.82 -2.90 -10.69
N PRO A 452 -9.81 -2.67 -11.58
CA PRO A 452 -9.63 -2.76 -13.03
C PRO A 452 -8.56 -1.83 -13.60
N ASN A 453 -8.32 -0.71 -12.92
CA ASN A 453 -7.33 0.28 -13.36
C ASN A 453 -5.97 0.14 -12.65
N ARG A 454 -5.73 -0.96 -11.88
CA ARG A 454 -4.48 -1.18 -11.17
C ARG A 454 -4.13 -2.67 -11.05
N GLU A 455 -4.47 -3.35 -9.93
CA GLU A 455 -3.99 -4.72 -9.66
C GLU A 455 -4.60 -5.77 -10.58
N THR A 456 -5.83 -5.55 -11.01
CA THR A 456 -6.55 -6.49 -11.90
C THR A 456 -6.74 -5.96 -13.31
N GLU A 457 -5.95 -4.93 -13.68
CA GLU A 457 -5.91 -4.42 -15.06
C GLU A 457 -5.47 -5.52 -16.02
N ALA A 458 -6.19 -5.64 -17.12
CA ALA A 458 -5.89 -6.57 -18.22
C ALA A 458 -5.78 -8.03 -17.76
N MET A 459 -6.69 -8.50 -16.92
CA MET A 459 -6.81 -9.93 -16.64
C MET A 459 -7.09 -10.70 -17.92
N ARG A 460 -6.43 -11.85 -18.10
CA ARG A 460 -6.47 -12.62 -19.35
C ARG A 460 -7.89 -13.03 -19.76
N ASP A 461 -8.75 -13.30 -18.82
CA ASP A 461 -10.15 -13.71 -19.03
C ASP A 461 -11.15 -12.55 -19.02
N GLY A 462 -10.70 -11.31 -18.80
CA GLY A 462 -11.55 -10.12 -18.69
C GLY A 462 -12.25 -9.95 -17.35
N SER A 463 -11.85 -10.67 -16.32
CA SER A 463 -12.44 -10.60 -14.97
C SER A 463 -11.95 -9.43 -14.10
N ASP A 464 -11.43 -8.38 -14.73
CA ASP A 464 -10.81 -7.22 -14.08
C ASP A 464 -11.66 -6.61 -12.95
N ALA A 465 -12.97 -6.49 -13.18
CA ALA A 465 -13.92 -5.82 -12.30
C ALA A 465 -14.73 -6.78 -11.40
N VAL A 466 -14.42 -8.07 -11.39
CA VAL A 466 -15.15 -9.04 -10.56
C VAL A 466 -14.70 -8.95 -9.12
N SER A 467 -15.55 -8.40 -8.24
CA SER A 467 -15.21 -8.20 -6.84
C SER A 467 -15.52 -9.38 -5.91
N ASP A 468 -16.01 -10.50 -6.43
CA ASP A 468 -16.19 -11.73 -5.65
C ASP A 468 -14.87 -12.19 -5.01
N TRP A 469 -13.75 -11.99 -5.70
CA TRP A 469 -12.42 -12.43 -5.26
C TRP A 469 -11.98 -11.83 -3.93
N PRO A 470 -11.95 -10.51 -3.70
CA PRO A 470 -11.64 -9.95 -2.39
C PRO A 470 -12.67 -10.28 -1.32
N LEU A 471 -13.94 -10.47 -1.67
CA LEU A 471 -14.97 -10.92 -0.74
C LEU A 471 -14.69 -12.34 -0.26
N LEU A 472 -14.41 -13.28 -1.17
CA LEU A 472 -14.02 -14.65 -0.84
C LEU A 472 -12.72 -14.69 -0.04
N ASN A 473 -11.74 -13.83 -0.35
CA ASN A 473 -10.53 -13.72 0.43
C ASN A 473 -10.82 -13.32 1.89
N ALA A 474 -11.65 -12.29 2.11
CA ALA A 474 -12.03 -11.86 3.45
C ALA A 474 -12.78 -12.96 4.23
N LEU A 475 -13.74 -13.64 3.58
CA LEU A 475 -14.51 -14.74 4.17
C LEU A 475 -13.58 -15.91 4.54
N LEU A 476 -12.66 -16.29 3.65
CA LEU A 476 -11.72 -17.38 3.92
C LEU A 476 -10.74 -17.03 5.04
N ASN A 477 -10.21 -15.81 5.08
CA ASN A 477 -9.36 -15.37 6.18
C ASN A 477 -10.08 -15.36 7.53
N THR A 478 -11.38 -14.97 7.55
CA THR A 478 -12.23 -15.06 8.73
C THR A 478 -12.40 -16.51 9.18
N ALA A 479 -12.73 -17.42 8.26
CA ALA A 479 -12.88 -18.85 8.53
C ALA A 479 -11.56 -19.51 8.97
N SER A 480 -10.41 -19.02 8.49
CA SER A 480 -9.08 -19.53 8.82
C SER A 480 -8.59 -19.08 10.20
N GLY A 481 -9.17 -18.03 10.78
CA GLY A 481 -8.83 -17.54 12.13
C GLY A 481 -7.80 -16.44 12.14
N ALA A 482 -7.76 -15.55 11.15
CA ALA A 482 -6.99 -14.31 11.20
C ALA A 482 -7.36 -13.49 12.45
N THR A 483 -6.41 -12.72 12.99
CA THR A 483 -6.66 -11.93 14.20
C THR A 483 -7.61 -10.78 13.94
N TRP A 484 -7.46 -10.09 12.81
CA TRP A 484 -8.49 -9.19 12.27
C TRP A 484 -8.53 -9.20 10.75
N VAL A 485 -9.72 -8.98 10.23
CA VAL A 485 -10.02 -8.99 8.79
C VAL A 485 -10.80 -7.74 8.44
N SER A 486 -10.54 -7.20 7.27
CA SER A 486 -11.20 -5.99 6.80
C SER A 486 -11.63 -6.09 5.34
N LEU A 487 -12.71 -5.39 5.01
CA LEU A 487 -13.21 -5.24 3.65
C LEU A 487 -13.43 -3.76 3.37
N HIS A 488 -12.89 -3.27 2.25
CA HIS A 488 -12.89 -1.86 1.90
C HIS A 488 -13.34 -1.63 0.48
N HIS A 489 -13.82 -0.42 0.23
CA HIS A 489 -14.10 0.09 -1.10
C HIS A 489 -13.35 1.42 -1.31
N GLY A 490 -12.93 1.66 -2.53
CA GLY A 490 -12.34 2.93 -2.95
C GLY A 490 -10.83 2.95 -3.00
N GLY A 491 -10.12 2.47 -2.00
CA GLY A 491 -8.66 2.30 -1.93
C GLY A 491 -7.84 3.29 -2.78
N GLY A 492 -6.61 3.06 -3.07
CA GLY A 492 -5.73 4.00 -3.81
C GLY A 492 -6.14 4.42 -5.23
N VAL A 493 -7.26 3.94 -5.77
CA VAL A 493 -7.82 4.33 -7.07
C VAL A 493 -9.15 5.10 -6.98
N GLY A 494 -9.64 5.30 -5.77
CA GLY A 494 -10.84 6.11 -5.53
C GLY A 494 -12.15 5.34 -5.48
N MET A 495 -13.19 6.04 -5.02
CA MET A 495 -14.52 5.50 -4.82
C MET A 495 -15.11 4.99 -6.14
N GLY A 496 -15.66 3.77 -6.11
CA GLY A 496 -16.24 3.13 -7.29
C GLY A 496 -15.27 2.32 -8.16
N PHE A 497 -13.95 2.37 -7.89
CA PHE A 497 -12.92 1.79 -8.75
C PHE A 497 -12.15 0.62 -8.16
N SER A 498 -12.35 0.29 -6.89
CA SER A 498 -11.74 -0.91 -6.30
C SER A 498 -12.50 -1.42 -5.09
N GLN A 499 -12.44 -2.74 -4.89
CA GLN A 499 -12.73 -3.39 -3.62
C GLN A 499 -11.54 -4.25 -3.20
N HIS A 500 -11.24 -4.27 -1.91
CA HIS A 500 -10.08 -4.99 -1.42
C HIS A 500 -10.27 -5.41 0.03
N SER A 501 -9.52 -6.43 0.45
CA SER A 501 -9.57 -6.99 1.80
C SER A 501 -8.21 -6.96 2.47
N GLY A 502 -8.22 -6.85 3.79
CA GLY A 502 -7.07 -6.92 4.67
C GLY A 502 -7.10 -8.17 5.55
N MET A 503 -5.93 -8.70 5.82
CA MET A 503 -5.70 -9.81 6.74
C MET A 503 -4.53 -9.48 7.64
N VAL A 504 -4.70 -9.67 8.95
CA VAL A 504 -3.62 -9.52 9.93
C VAL A 504 -3.70 -10.66 10.94
N ILE A 505 -2.52 -11.19 11.32
CA ILE A 505 -2.39 -12.27 12.28
C ILE A 505 -1.24 -12.02 13.26
N VAL A 506 -1.42 -12.44 14.51
CA VAL A 506 -0.45 -12.25 15.60
C VAL A 506 0.31 -13.53 15.88
N CYS A 507 1.62 -13.43 15.94
CA CYS A 507 2.55 -14.44 16.45
C CYS A 507 2.79 -14.12 17.93
N ASP A 508 2.08 -14.81 18.84
CA ASP A 508 2.19 -14.60 20.29
C ASP A 508 2.95 -15.74 21.02
N GLY A 509 3.51 -16.67 20.25
CA GLY A 509 4.29 -17.81 20.76
C GLY A 509 3.46 -18.99 21.21
N THR A 510 2.12 -18.96 21.12
CA THR A 510 1.24 -20.07 21.53
C THR A 510 1.03 -21.12 20.43
N ASP A 511 0.59 -22.32 20.81
CA ASP A 511 0.22 -23.37 19.88
C ASP A 511 -1.06 -23.01 19.11
N GLU A 512 -1.98 -22.31 19.75
CA GLU A 512 -3.18 -21.78 19.14
C GLU A 512 -2.83 -20.75 18.03
N ALA A 513 -1.85 -19.88 18.28
CA ALA A 513 -1.34 -18.97 17.25
C ALA A 513 -0.71 -19.75 16.10
N ALA A 514 0.14 -20.74 16.38
CA ALA A 514 0.75 -21.58 15.34
C ALA A 514 -0.29 -22.25 14.43
N ALA A 515 -1.36 -22.79 15.01
CA ALA A 515 -2.44 -23.42 14.26
C ALA A 515 -3.21 -22.43 13.36
N ARG A 516 -3.46 -21.20 13.82
CA ARG A 516 -4.08 -20.13 13.02
C ARG A 516 -3.15 -19.63 11.93
N ILE A 517 -1.88 -19.38 12.25
CA ILE A 517 -0.85 -18.93 11.33
C ILE A 517 -0.71 -19.91 10.16
N ALA A 518 -0.65 -21.21 10.45
CA ALA A 518 -0.54 -22.25 9.43
C ALA A 518 -1.69 -22.18 8.41
N ARG A 519 -2.93 -21.98 8.86
CA ARG A 519 -4.10 -21.87 7.97
C ARG A 519 -4.11 -20.55 7.21
N VAL A 520 -3.99 -19.43 7.92
CA VAL A 520 -4.15 -18.08 7.36
C VAL A 520 -3.07 -17.78 6.35
N LEU A 521 -1.80 -18.03 6.68
CA LEU A 521 -0.67 -17.68 5.81
C LEU A 521 -0.48 -18.66 4.64
N HIS A 522 -1.19 -19.80 4.64
CA HIS A 522 -1.35 -20.64 3.45
C HIS A 522 -2.54 -20.16 2.61
N ASN A 523 -3.71 -20.02 3.21
CA ASN A 523 -4.96 -19.77 2.49
C ASN A 523 -4.99 -18.38 1.84
N ASP A 524 -4.49 -17.36 2.52
CA ASP A 524 -4.52 -15.99 2.03
C ASP A 524 -3.79 -15.82 0.68
N PRO A 525 -2.48 -16.14 0.55
CA PRO A 525 -1.80 -16.05 -0.74
C PRO A 525 -2.30 -17.08 -1.76
N ALA A 526 -2.83 -18.22 -1.31
CA ALA A 526 -3.42 -19.23 -2.20
C ALA A 526 -4.62 -18.69 -2.98
N THR A 527 -5.40 -17.76 -2.43
CA THR A 527 -6.50 -17.11 -3.17
C THR A 527 -5.99 -16.30 -4.38
N GLY A 528 -4.78 -15.74 -4.31
CA GLY A 528 -4.16 -15.06 -5.43
C GLY A 528 -3.73 -16.03 -6.54
N VAL A 529 -3.11 -17.14 -6.17
CA VAL A 529 -2.75 -18.21 -7.11
C VAL A 529 -4.01 -18.79 -7.75
N MET A 530 -5.02 -19.11 -6.96
CA MET A 530 -6.32 -19.63 -7.41
C MET A 530 -6.95 -18.70 -8.45
N ARG A 531 -7.07 -17.40 -8.14
CA ARG A 531 -7.68 -16.43 -9.04
C ARG A 531 -6.97 -16.33 -10.39
N HIS A 532 -5.61 -16.28 -10.38
CA HIS A 532 -4.83 -16.20 -11.60
C HIS A 532 -4.86 -17.52 -12.38
N ALA A 533 -4.92 -18.66 -11.70
CA ALA A 533 -5.09 -19.96 -12.34
C ALA A 533 -6.48 -20.08 -13.01
N ASP A 534 -7.53 -19.59 -12.34
CA ASP A 534 -8.90 -19.54 -12.91
C ASP A 534 -8.96 -18.65 -14.16
N ALA A 535 -8.21 -17.54 -14.18
CA ALA A 535 -8.07 -16.67 -15.35
C ALA A 535 -7.19 -17.27 -16.48
N GLY A 536 -6.65 -18.48 -16.30
CA GLY A 536 -5.90 -19.21 -17.33
C GLY A 536 -4.41 -18.87 -17.41
N TYR A 537 -3.81 -18.27 -16.39
CA TYR A 537 -2.36 -18.04 -16.35
C TYR A 537 -1.62 -19.35 -16.03
N GLU A 538 -0.79 -19.82 -16.96
CA GLU A 538 -0.05 -21.07 -16.83
C GLU A 538 0.88 -21.07 -15.60
N ILE A 539 1.56 -19.95 -15.33
CA ILE A 539 2.44 -19.79 -14.14
C ILE A 539 1.64 -20.06 -12.85
N ALA A 540 0.38 -19.61 -12.79
CA ALA A 540 -0.46 -19.80 -11.60
C ALA A 540 -0.97 -21.26 -11.51
N ILE A 541 -1.28 -21.89 -12.63
CA ILE A 541 -1.67 -23.30 -12.69
C ILE A 541 -0.48 -24.20 -12.23
N ASP A 542 0.72 -23.91 -12.70
CA ASP A 542 1.92 -24.65 -12.31
C ASP A 542 2.20 -24.43 -10.80
N CYS A 543 2.11 -23.20 -10.32
CA CYS A 543 2.26 -22.91 -8.89
C CYS A 543 1.20 -23.64 -8.04
N ALA A 544 -0.07 -23.63 -8.48
CA ALA A 544 -1.14 -24.34 -7.79
C ALA A 544 -0.84 -25.84 -7.67
N LYS A 545 -0.33 -26.46 -8.75
CA LYS A 545 0.08 -27.85 -8.76
C LYS A 545 1.29 -28.12 -7.84
N GLU A 546 2.34 -27.30 -7.93
CA GLU A 546 3.53 -27.37 -7.08
C GLU A 546 3.17 -27.29 -5.59
N GLN A 547 2.22 -26.42 -5.25
CA GLN A 547 1.81 -26.16 -3.87
C GLN A 547 0.64 -27.04 -3.39
N GLY A 548 0.19 -27.99 -4.21
CA GLY A 548 -0.86 -28.95 -3.85
C GLY A 548 -2.25 -28.33 -3.68
N LEU A 549 -2.54 -27.19 -4.33
CA LEU A 549 -3.87 -26.58 -4.30
C LEU A 549 -4.87 -27.45 -5.09
N ASN A 550 -6.03 -27.69 -4.51
CA ASN A 550 -7.13 -28.38 -5.18
C ASN A 550 -8.06 -27.34 -5.82
N LEU A 551 -7.95 -27.17 -7.14
CA LEU A 551 -8.80 -26.28 -7.93
C LEU A 551 -9.73 -27.15 -8.79
N PRO A 552 -11.02 -27.34 -8.39
CA PRO A 552 -11.90 -28.36 -8.98
C PRO A 552 -12.11 -28.24 -10.50
N MET A 553 -12.02 -27.03 -11.06
CA MET A 553 -12.20 -26.79 -12.49
C MET A 553 -10.88 -26.83 -13.29
N ILE A 554 -9.74 -27.08 -12.63
CA ILE A 554 -8.42 -27.16 -13.25
C ILE A 554 -7.86 -28.57 -13.06
N PRO A 555 -8.06 -29.49 -14.03
CA PRO A 555 -7.72 -30.91 -13.86
C PRO A 555 -6.23 -31.16 -13.50
N ALA A 556 -5.34 -30.29 -13.95
CA ALA A 556 -3.91 -30.38 -13.65
C ALA A 556 -3.57 -30.30 -12.14
N THR A 557 -4.49 -29.77 -11.32
CA THR A 557 -4.32 -29.63 -9.86
C THR A 557 -5.03 -30.75 -9.07
N GLN A 558 -5.74 -31.66 -9.72
CA GLN A 558 -6.57 -32.68 -9.07
C GLN A 558 -5.83 -34.01 -8.77
N GLY A 559 -4.51 -33.99 -8.76
CA GLY A 559 -3.73 -35.11 -8.23
C GLY A 559 -3.84 -35.20 -6.72
N LYS A 560 -3.96 -36.43 -6.15
CA LYS A 560 -3.83 -36.60 -4.69
C LYS A 560 -2.53 -35.95 -4.23
N PRO A 561 -2.57 -35.20 -3.12
CA PRO A 561 -1.31 -34.77 -2.50
C PRO A 561 -0.50 -36.02 -2.18
N ALA A 562 0.79 -35.97 -2.51
CA ALA A 562 1.75 -37.03 -2.22
C ALA A 562 1.94 -37.20 -0.69
#